data_c92374211b3883b7bc0d1065e218d196
#
_entry.id   c92374211b3883b7bc0d1065e218d196
#
_cell.length_a   1.000
_cell.length_b   1.000
_cell.length_c   1.000
_cell.angle_alpha   90.00
_cell.angle_beta   90.00
_cell.angle_gamma   90.00
#
_symmetry.space_group_name_H-M   'P 1'
#
loop_
_entity.id
_entity.type
_entity.pdbx_description
1 polymer ?
#
loop_
_entity_poly.entity_id
_entity_poly.type
_entity_poly.pdbx_seq_one_letter_code
_entity_poly.pdbx_strand_id
1 'polypeptide(L)'
;MYIFLTAGHPMYAGAKGILDETVVDRAVSLELASILRSMGHTVKYYNSENIKDYVVETSMANQENFDWYIDIHCNASNGQGHGTETLVYTDNKPQAHKISANISKLGFYNRGVKTRTNLYILKHTNAKALLVECFFIDNKTDCDLYNKVGPHAIAKAIAEGLTGTTSTSTIPTPSPAPTPTPTPAPVKPSGNDWIKRLQAELNKQGFRDSNGNTLVVDGIAGSKTLSACPLLREGARGNITKLVQEKLTNLGYSTNGVDGIFGSGTKSAVIKYQKAKGLSADGIVGQNTWRKLLNL
;
A
#
# COMPACT_ATOMS: atom_id res chain seq x y z
N MET A 1 -2.62 -19.73 -7.05
CA MET A 1 -3.77 -19.51 -6.17
C MET A 1 -4.53 -18.29 -6.63
N TYR A 2 -5.84 -18.29 -6.44
CA TYR A 2 -6.70 -17.13 -6.63
C TYR A 2 -7.03 -16.53 -5.25
N ILE A 3 -6.65 -15.29 -5.02
CA ILE A 3 -6.64 -14.68 -3.69
C ILE A 3 -7.48 -13.41 -3.70
N PHE A 4 -8.43 -13.30 -2.77
CA PHE A 4 -9.10 -12.06 -2.41
C PHE A 4 -8.34 -11.40 -1.28
N LEU A 5 -7.90 -10.16 -1.45
CA LEU A 5 -7.07 -9.43 -0.50
C LEU A 5 -7.72 -8.10 -0.16
N THR A 6 -7.87 -7.83 1.12
CA THR A 6 -8.42 -6.58 1.64
C THR A 6 -7.44 -5.86 2.58
N ALA A 7 -7.63 -4.57 2.73
CA ALA A 7 -6.95 -3.73 3.72
C ALA A 7 -7.98 -3.33 4.78
N GLY A 8 -8.16 -4.17 5.74
CA GLY A 8 -9.02 -4.20 6.92
C GLY A 8 -10.13 -3.18 7.09
N HIS A 9 -9.83 -1.90 7.00
CA HIS A 9 -10.77 -0.83 7.32
C HIS A 9 -11.02 0.13 6.15
N PRO A 10 -12.24 0.69 6.02
CA PRO A 10 -12.47 1.86 5.18
C PRO A 10 -11.56 3.01 5.60
N MET A 11 -11.23 3.89 4.66
CA MET A 11 -10.43 5.08 4.92
C MET A 11 -10.94 5.83 6.15
N TYR A 12 -10.05 6.10 7.12
CA TYR A 12 -10.32 6.80 8.38
C TYR A 12 -11.15 6.05 9.43
N ALA A 13 -11.45 4.76 9.24
CA ALA A 13 -12.26 3.98 10.19
C ALA A 13 -11.45 3.04 11.09
N GLY A 14 -10.16 2.79 10.77
CA GLY A 14 -9.26 1.99 11.59
C GLY A 14 -8.80 2.68 12.88
N ALA A 15 -8.13 1.94 13.72
CA ALA A 15 -7.59 2.46 14.96
C ALA A 15 -6.54 3.56 14.71
N LYS A 16 -6.41 4.46 15.67
CA LYS A 16 -5.45 5.56 15.66
C LYS A 16 -4.54 5.40 16.88
N GLY A 17 -3.25 5.27 16.64
CA GLY A 17 -2.22 5.17 17.64
C GLY A 17 -1.07 6.12 17.33
N ILE A 18 0.16 5.64 17.49
CA ILE A 18 1.37 6.32 16.99
C ILE A 18 1.34 6.36 15.46
N LEU A 19 0.79 5.29 14.84
CA LEU A 19 0.51 5.21 13.41
C LEU A 19 -1.00 5.16 13.18
N ASP A 20 -1.39 5.35 11.93
CA ASP A 20 -2.78 5.19 11.47
C ASP A 20 -2.92 3.80 10.82
N GLU A 21 -3.74 2.93 11.42
CA GLU A 21 -3.96 1.57 10.95
C GLU A 21 -4.31 1.54 9.46
N THR A 22 -5.24 2.39 9.02
CA THR A 22 -5.70 2.38 7.63
C THR A 22 -4.61 2.74 6.62
N VAL A 23 -3.61 3.50 7.03
CA VAL A 23 -2.43 3.83 6.19
C VAL A 23 -1.50 2.63 6.10
N VAL A 24 -1.24 1.98 7.24
CA VAL A 24 -0.35 0.82 7.32
C VAL A 24 -0.94 -0.38 6.58
N ASP A 25 -2.21 -0.72 6.83
CA ASP A 25 -2.90 -1.85 6.20
C ASP A 25 -2.85 -1.76 4.68
N ARG A 26 -3.12 -0.57 4.13
CA ARG A 26 -3.04 -0.33 2.69
C ARG A 26 -1.63 -0.45 2.14
N ALA A 27 -0.64 0.09 2.85
CA ALA A 27 0.75 -0.01 2.44
C ALA A 27 1.20 -1.47 2.37
N VAL A 28 0.90 -2.27 3.39
CA VAL A 28 1.22 -3.71 3.44
C VAL A 28 0.45 -4.49 2.39
N SER A 29 -0.87 -4.24 2.25
CA SER A 29 -1.72 -4.97 1.30
C SER A 29 -1.30 -4.74 -0.16
N LEU A 30 -0.91 -3.51 -0.52
CA LEU A 30 -0.46 -3.20 -1.87
C LEU A 30 0.86 -3.88 -2.23
N GLU A 31 1.82 -3.89 -1.29
CA GLU A 31 3.07 -4.63 -1.45
C GLU A 31 2.79 -6.13 -1.53
N LEU A 32 1.90 -6.66 -0.69
CA LEU A 32 1.52 -8.07 -0.70
C LEU A 32 0.87 -8.48 -2.03
N ALA A 33 -0.04 -7.66 -2.56
CA ALA A 33 -0.66 -7.91 -3.86
C ALA A 33 0.39 -7.95 -4.99
N SER A 34 1.38 -7.04 -4.95
CA SER A 34 2.47 -6.97 -5.91
C SER A 34 3.36 -8.22 -5.83
N ILE A 35 3.78 -8.61 -4.63
CA ILE A 35 4.62 -9.78 -4.39
C ILE A 35 3.91 -11.06 -4.85
N LEU A 36 2.66 -11.28 -4.42
CA LEU A 36 1.91 -12.48 -4.79
C LEU A 36 1.70 -12.59 -6.30
N ARG A 37 1.44 -11.47 -7.00
CA ARG A 37 1.35 -11.45 -8.46
C ARG A 37 2.68 -11.79 -9.13
N SER A 38 3.80 -11.28 -8.61
CA SER A 38 5.14 -11.62 -9.10
C SER A 38 5.50 -13.10 -8.89
N MET A 39 4.90 -13.74 -7.89
CA MET A 39 5.00 -15.18 -7.63
C MET A 39 4.06 -16.04 -8.49
N GLY A 40 3.34 -15.43 -9.46
CA GLY A 40 2.44 -16.11 -10.37
C GLY A 40 1.04 -16.37 -9.82
N HIS A 41 0.61 -15.68 -8.77
CA HIS A 41 -0.73 -15.81 -8.21
C HIS A 41 -1.68 -14.73 -8.77
N THR A 42 -2.95 -15.07 -8.91
CA THR A 42 -3.99 -14.10 -9.26
C THR A 42 -4.51 -13.46 -7.97
N VAL A 43 -4.42 -12.13 -7.88
CA VAL A 43 -4.86 -11.39 -6.69
C VAL A 43 -5.91 -10.36 -7.09
N LYS A 44 -7.11 -10.49 -6.56
CA LYS A 44 -8.16 -9.47 -6.57
C LYS A 44 -8.02 -8.65 -5.30
N TYR A 45 -7.37 -7.50 -5.44
CA TYR A 45 -7.24 -6.57 -4.32
C TYR A 45 -8.45 -5.66 -4.27
N TYR A 46 -9.08 -5.62 -3.11
CA TYR A 46 -10.18 -4.73 -2.82
C TYR A 46 -9.75 -3.67 -1.80
N ASN A 47 -9.83 -2.41 -2.21
CA ASN A 47 -9.53 -1.28 -1.35
C ASN A 47 -10.83 -0.73 -0.78
N SER A 48 -11.04 -0.89 0.51
CA SER A 48 -12.27 -0.55 1.25
C SER A 48 -12.54 0.95 1.37
N GLU A 49 -12.14 1.79 0.39
CA GLU A 49 -12.26 3.26 0.50
C GLU A 49 -13.70 3.76 0.64
N ASN A 50 -14.65 3.07 0.02
CA ASN A 50 -16.04 3.52 -0.06
C ASN A 50 -17.04 2.58 0.62
N ILE A 51 -16.61 1.44 1.16
CA ILE A 51 -17.48 0.46 1.81
C ILE A 51 -17.18 0.47 3.30
N LYS A 52 -18.24 0.73 4.07
CA LYS A 52 -18.18 0.75 5.54
C LYS A 52 -18.50 -0.60 6.17
N ASP A 53 -18.66 -1.65 5.37
CA ASP A 53 -19.25 -2.88 5.85
C ASP A 53 -18.45 -4.12 5.41
N TYR A 54 -17.83 -4.79 6.35
CA TYR A 54 -17.18 -6.08 6.21
C TYR A 54 -18.12 -7.19 5.67
N VAL A 55 -19.44 -7.03 5.80
CA VAL A 55 -20.45 -7.93 5.23
C VAL A 55 -20.43 -7.85 3.71
N VAL A 56 -20.30 -6.63 3.15
CA VAL A 56 -20.24 -6.42 1.69
C VAL A 56 -18.97 -7.03 1.12
N GLU A 57 -17.82 -6.83 1.79
CA GLU A 57 -16.53 -7.41 1.39
C GLU A 57 -16.59 -8.95 1.38
N THR A 58 -17.14 -9.52 2.43
CA THR A 58 -17.36 -10.98 2.51
C THR A 58 -18.30 -11.46 1.40
N SER A 59 -19.38 -10.72 1.12
CA SER A 59 -20.29 -11.04 0.02
C SER A 59 -19.58 -11.01 -1.33
N MET A 60 -18.72 -10.00 -1.57
CA MET A 60 -17.91 -9.91 -2.79
C MET A 60 -16.92 -11.06 -2.91
N ALA A 61 -16.25 -11.44 -1.81
CA ALA A 61 -15.37 -12.59 -1.77
C ALA A 61 -16.09 -13.91 -2.08
N ASN A 62 -17.36 -14.00 -1.74
CA ASN A 62 -18.17 -15.20 -1.96
C ASN A 62 -18.80 -15.29 -3.37
N GLN A 63 -18.67 -14.25 -4.20
CA GLN A 63 -19.16 -14.26 -5.59
C GLN A 63 -18.25 -15.06 -6.54
N GLU A 64 -17.02 -15.35 -6.14
CA GLU A 64 -16.04 -16.08 -6.93
C GLU A 64 -15.39 -17.18 -6.06
N ASN A 65 -14.77 -18.18 -6.72
CA ASN A 65 -14.12 -19.29 -6.01
C ASN A 65 -12.66 -18.94 -5.69
N PHE A 66 -12.43 -18.12 -4.67
CA PHE A 66 -11.09 -17.84 -4.19
C PHE A 66 -10.53 -19.01 -3.37
N ASP A 67 -9.23 -19.27 -3.50
CA ASP A 67 -8.49 -20.21 -2.63
C ASP A 67 -8.34 -19.63 -1.22
N TRP A 68 -8.09 -18.29 -1.16
CA TRP A 68 -7.84 -17.56 0.07
C TRP A 68 -8.54 -16.20 0.09
N TYR A 69 -9.04 -15.82 1.25
CA TYR A 69 -9.34 -14.46 1.63
C TYR A 69 -8.34 -14.02 2.70
N ILE A 70 -7.54 -13.01 2.39
CA ILE A 70 -6.53 -12.44 3.30
C ILE A 70 -6.95 -11.02 3.64
N ASP A 71 -7.13 -10.74 4.92
CA ASP A 71 -7.46 -9.42 5.41
C ASP A 71 -6.30 -8.88 6.25
N ILE A 72 -5.82 -7.68 5.92
CA ILE A 72 -4.65 -7.09 6.55
C ILE A 72 -5.09 -6.01 7.52
N HIS A 73 -4.65 -6.16 8.76
CA HIS A 73 -4.92 -5.29 9.88
C HIS A 73 -3.67 -4.97 10.68
N CYS A 74 -3.79 -3.96 11.53
CA CYS A 74 -2.87 -3.69 12.62
C CYS A 74 -3.64 -3.60 13.93
N ASN A 75 -3.08 -4.15 14.97
CA ASN A 75 -3.69 -4.18 16.29
C ASN A 75 -3.53 -2.85 17.04
N ALA A 76 -4.38 -2.58 17.99
CA ALA A 76 -4.27 -1.50 18.96
C ALA A 76 -4.81 -1.94 20.33
N SER A 77 -4.24 -1.42 21.39
CA SER A 77 -4.65 -1.73 22.75
C SER A 77 -4.50 -0.47 23.64
N ASN A 78 -3.71 -0.56 24.70
CA ASN A 78 -3.42 0.53 25.64
C ASN A 78 -1.94 0.95 25.61
N GLY A 79 -1.27 0.75 24.47
CA GLY A 79 0.17 0.98 24.30
C GLY A 79 1.07 -0.12 24.85
N GLN A 80 0.53 -1.12 25.55
CA GLN A 80 1.29 -2.23 26.14
C GLN A 80 1.26 -3.49 25.28
N GLY A 81 0.23 -3.67 24.42
CA GLY A 81 0.18 -4.74 23.46
C GLY A 81 1.34 -4.60 22.46
N HIS A 82 1.96 -5.71 22.02
CA HIS A 82 3.03 -5.71 21.03
C HIS A 82 3.10 -7.03 20.28
N GLY A 83 3.66 -7.00 19.08
CA GLY A 83 3.90 -8.18 18.24
C GLY A 83 2.82 -8.46 17.21
N THR A 84 2.98 -9.59 16.50
CA THR A 84 2.14 -10.03 15.38
C THR A 84 1.31 -11.25 15.76
N GLU A 85 0.10 -11.34 15.23
CA GLU A 85 -0.76 -12.53 15.34
C GLU A 85 -1.57 -12.75 14.07
N THR A 86 -1.96 -13.99 13.80
CA THR A 86 -2.85 -14.32 12.69
C THR A 86 -4.14 -14.93 13.25
N LEU A 87 -5.27 -14.35 12.87
CA LEU A 87 -6.59 -14.77 13.34
C LEU A 87 -7.22 -15.72 12.34
N VAL A 88 -7.84 -16.78 12.85
CA VAL A 88 -8.52 -17.83 12.08
C VAL A 88 -9.85 -18.20 12.71
N TYR A 89 -10.79 -18.72 11.90
CA TYR A 89 -12.02 -19.31 12.45
C TYR A 89 -11.74 -20.62 13.20
N THR A 90 -10.91 -21.48 12.58
CA THR A 90 -10.41 -22.73 13.18
C THR A 90 -8.92 -22.84 12.92
N ASP A 91 -8.16 -23.31 13.92
CA ASP A 91 -6.70 -23.48 13.81
C ASP A 91 -6.33 -24.77 13.07
N ASN A 92 -6.67 -24.82 11.80
CA ASN A 92 -6.35 -25.90 10.87
C ASN A 92 -5.61 -25.41 9.63
N LYS A 93 -4.97 -24.24 9.71
CA LYS A 93 -4.29 -23.56 8.61
C LYS A 93 -2.81 -23.36 8.91
N PRO A 94 -1.93 -24.31 8.50
CA PRO A 94 -0.49 -24.17 8.73
C PRO A 94 0.11 -22.85 8.21
N GLN A 95 -0.53 -22.24 7.21
CA GLN A 95 -0.13 -20.93 6.66
C GLN A 95 -0.22 -19.82 7.71
N ALA A 96 -1.25 -19.83 8.57
CA ALA A 96 -1.41 -18.85 9.64
C ALA A 96 -0.21 -18.83 10.59
N HIS A 97 0.24 -20.03 11.01
CA HIS A 97 1.43 -20.18 11.86
C HIS A 97 2.71 -19.69 11.15
N LYS A 98 2.87 -20.03 9.86
CA LYS A 98 4.02 -19.59 9.07
C LYS A 98 4.06 -18.08 8.88
N ILE A 99 2.90 -17.45 8.67
CA ILE A 99 2.80 -15.99 8.53
C ILE A 99 3.27 -15.31 9.82
N SER A 100 2.69 -15.63 10.97
CA SER A 100 3.10 -15.05 12.26
C SER A 100 4.58 -15.32 12.55
N ALA A 101 5.07 -16.54 12.30
CA ALA A 101 6.48 -16.89 12.48
C ALA A 101 7.41 -16.10 11.53
N ASN A 102 7.01 -15.85 10.29
CA ASN A 102 7.82 -15.11 9.34
C ASN A 102 7.86 -13.61 9.67
N ILE A 103 6.72 -13.02 10.06
CA ILE A 103 6.69 -11.62 10.52
C ILE A 103 7.58 -11.47 11.77
N SER A 104 7.55 -12.44 12.69
CA SER A 104 8.36 -12.37 13.90
C SER A 104 9.88 -12.41 13.63
N LYS A 105 10.33 -13.03 12.55
CA LYS A 105 11.75 -12.99 12.13
C LYS A 105 12.24 -11.56 11.80
N LEU A 106 11.33 -10.63 11.54
CA LEU A 106 11.66 -9.23 11.34
C LEU A 106 11.94 -8.49 12.67
N GLY A 107 11.68 -9.13 13.82
CA GLY A 107 11.90 -8.62 15.16
C GLY A 107 10.60 -8.40 15.97
N PHE A 108 9.43 -8.58 15.39
CA PHE A 108 8.16 -8.49 16.12
C PHE A 108 7.96 -9.69 17.04
N TYR A 109 7.34 -9.47 18.20
CA TYR A 109 6.99 -10.57 19.10
C TYR A 109 5.96 -11.48 18.44
N ASN A 110 6.21 -12.80 18.46
CA ASN A 110 5.29 -13.78 17.89
C ASN A 110 4.18 -14.13 18.89
N ARG A 111 2.99 -13.61 18.69
CA ARG A 111 1.79 -13.94 19.48
C ARG A 111 1.09 -15.21 18.96
N GLY A 112 1.54 -15.73 17.82
CA GLY A 112 1.02 -16.95 17.20
C GLY A 112 -0.32 -16.80 16.52
N VAL A 113 -1.05 -17.93 16.45
CA VAL A 113 -2.40 -17.98 15.85
C VAL A 113 -3.46 -17.88 16.95
N LYS A 114 -4.55 -17.14 16.66
CA LYS A 114 -5.69 -17.01 17.57
C LYS A 114 -6.96 -17.42 16.85
N THR A 115 -7.76 -18.24 17.51
CA THR A 115 -9.11 -18.57 17.03
C THR A 115 -10.08 -17.44 17.38
N ARG A 116 -10.83 -16.95 16.38
CA ARG A 116 -11.83 -15.90 16.49
C ARG A 116 -13.09 -16.30 15.76
N THR A 117 -14.02 -16.92 16.47
CA THR A 117 -15.28 -17.46 15.90
C THR A 117 -16.36 -16.38 15.75
N ASN A 118 -16.12 -15.20 16.30
CA ASN A 118 -17.04 -14.06 16.27
C ASN A 118 -16.72 -13.04 15.16
N LEU A 119 -15.58 -13.16 14.46
CA LEU A 119 -15.26 -12.28 13.34
C LEU A 119 -16.01 -12.71 12.08
N TYR A 120 -16.78 -11.78 11.54
CA TYR A 120 -17.71 -12.04 10.44
C TYR A 120 -17.00 -12.61 9.21
N ILE A 121 -15.90 -11.97 8.78
CA ILE A 121 -15.15 -12.41 7.60
C ILE A 121 -14.58 -13.82 7.75
N LEU A 122 -14.11 -14.19 8.93
CA LEU A 122 -13.57 -15.54 9.19
C LEU A 122 -14.66 -16.62 9.20
N LYS A 123 -15.89 -16.24 9.63
CA LYS A 123 -17.01 -17.15 9.78
C LYS A 123 -17.80 -17.36 8.50
N HIS A 124 -17.96 -16.30 7.69
CA HIS A 124 -18.92 -16.29 6.58
C HIS A 124 -18.27 -16.30 5.19
N THR A 125 -16.95 -16.35 5.10
CA THR A 125 -16.23 -16.47 3.83
C THR A 125 -16.17 -17.94 3.39
N ASN A 126 -16.47 -18.21 2.11
CA ASN A 126 -16.36 -19.54 1.50
C ASN A 126 -14.91 -19.97 1.28
N ALA A 127 -14.01 -19.01 1.02
CA ALA A 127 -12.59 -19.24 0.89
C ALA A 127 -11.93 -19.56 2.25
N LYS A 128 -10.70 -20.08 2.22
CA LYS A 128 -9.86 -20.15 3.44
C LYS A 128 -9.54 -18.73 3.87
N ALA A 129 -10.08 -18.26 5.01
CA ALA A 129 -9.89 -16.90 5.48
C ALA A 129 -8.82 -16.80 6.56
N LEU A 130 -8.00 -15.75 6.46
CA LEU A 130 -7.02 -15.31 7.46
C LEU A 130 -7.18 -13.80 7.66
N LEU A 131 -7.10 -13.34 8.92
CA LEU A 131 -6.90 -11.95 9.26
C LEU A 131 -5.53 -11.82 9.92
N VAL A 132 -4.67 -10.97 9.36
CA VAL A 132 -3.30 -10.78 9.82
C VAL A 132 -3.20 -9.48 10.57
N GLU A 133 -2.98 -9.56 11.87
CA GLU A 133 -2.61 -8.42 12.71
C GLU A 133 -1.10 -8.26 12.65
N CYS A 134 -0.64 -7.32 11.81
CA CYS A 134 0.79 -7.19 11.49
C CYS A 134 1.62 -6.82 12.72
N PHE A 135 1.16 -5.86 13.51
CA PHE A 135 1.78 -5.38 14.75
C PHE A 135 0.83 -4.42 15.48
N PHE A 136 1.26 -3.84 16.63
CA PHE A 136 0.46 -2.86 17.39
C PHE A 136 0.84 -1.44 17.02
N ILE A 137 -0.10 -0.67 16.44
CA ILE A 137 0.13 0.72 15.97
C ILE A 137 0.22 1.74 17.11
N ASP A 138 -0.15 1.39 18.32
CA ASP A 138 -0.07 2.21 19.53
C ASP A 138 1.14 1.84 20.43
N ASN A 139 1.92 0.82 20.02
CA ASN A 139 3.14 0.42 20.72
C ASN A 139 4.37 1.02 20.04
N LYS A 140 5.17 1.76 20.83
CA LYS A 140 6.33 2.47 20.28
C LYS A 140 7.37 1.55 19.67
N THR A 141 7.67 0.42 20.32
CA THR A 141 8.67 -0.55 19.83
C THR A 141 8.26 -1.15 18.50
N ASP A 142 6.99 -1.54 18.36
CA ASP A 142 6.45 -2.09 17.13
C ASP A 142 6.44 -1.04 15.99
N CYS A 143 6.05 0.20 16.31
CA CYS A 143 6.03 1.29 15.33
C CYS A 143 7.44 1.68 14.86
N ASP A 144 8.42 1.75 15.78
CA ASP A 144 9.82 2.02 15.42
C ASP A 144 10.38 0.89 14.53
N LEU A 145 10.03 -0.36 14.85
CA LEU A 145 10.43 -1.51 14.05
C LEU A 145 9.78 -1.49 12.65
N TYR A 146 8.47 -1.19 12.56
CA TYR A 146 7.79 -1.01 11.28
C TYR A 146 8.45 0.08 10.43
N ASN A 147 8.77 1.23 11.03
CA ASN A 147 9.46 2.31 10.34
C ASN A 147 10.85 1.89 9.82
N LYS A 148 11.52 0.97 10.52
CA LYS A 148 12.81 0.42 10.12
C LYS A 148 12.71 -0.60 8.99
N VAL A 149 11.77 -1.57 9.08
CA VAL A 149 11.68 -2.68 8.13
C VAL A 149 10.81 -2.36 6.91
N GLY A 150 9.81 -1.50 7.07
CA GLY A 150 8.88 -1.06 6.04
C GLY A 150 7.79 -2.08 5.68
N PRO A 151 6.76 -1.63 4.95
CA PRO A 151 5.63 -2.47 4.56
C PRO A 151 6.02 -3.63 3.65
N HIS A 152 7.04 -3.45 2.81
CA HIS A 152 7.51 -4.49 1.89
C HIS A 152 8.02 -5.74 2.62
N ALA A 153 8.78 -5.55 3.71
CA ALA A 153 9.31 -6.69 4.46
C ALA A 153 8.19 -7.50 5.13
N ILE A 154 7.19 -6.83 5.71
CA ILE A 154 6.02 -7.48 6.30
C ILE A 154 5.23 -8.22 5.21
N ALA A 155 4.93 -7.56 4.10
CA ALA A 155 4.21 -8.16 2.97
C ALA A 155 4.94 -9.40 2.41
N LYS A 156 6.26 -9.34 2.30
CA LYS A 156 7.09 -10.48 1.89
C LYS A 156 6.99 -11.64 2.89
N ALA A 157 7.07 -11.36 4.18
CA ALA A 157 6.92 -12.37 5.23
C ALA A 157 5.54 -13.06 5.18
N ILE A 158 4.46 -12.30 4.89
CA ILE A 158 3.11 -12.83 4.70
C ILE A 158 3.04 -13.70 3.45
N ALA A 159 3.55 -13.23 2.30
CA ALA A 159 3.55 -13.98 1.05
C ALA A 159 4.29 -15.32 1.17
N GLU A 160 5.47 -15.32 1.77
CA GLU A 160 6.25 -16.52 2.02
C GLU A 160 5.57 -17.49 2.99
N GLY A 161 4.91 -16.97 4.03
CA GLY A 161 4.13 -17.78 4.96
C GLY A 161 2.92 -18.44 4.31
N LEU A 162 2.23 -17.70 3.43
CA LEU A 162 1.04 -18.16 2.70
C LEU A 162 1.38 -19.20 1.64
N THR A 163 2.46 -18.96 0.86
CA THR A 163 2.81 -19.80 -0.30
C THR A 163 3.74 -20.95 0.06
N GLY A 164 4.50 -20.82 1.14
CA GLY A 164 5.56 -21.74 1.49
C GLY A 164 6.81 -21.63 0.60
N THR A 165 6.84 -20.65 -0.30
CA THR A 165 7.94 -20.43 -1.25
C THR A 165 8.71 -19.17 -0.84
N THR A 166 10.03 -19.26 -0.72
CA THR A 166 10.87 -18.09 -0.51
C THR A 166 10.87 -17.26 -1.79
N SER A 167 10.41 -16.01 -1.73
CA SER A 167 10.49 -15.16 -2.90
C SER A 167 11.95 -14.79 -3.14
N THR A 168 12.50 -15.21 -4.28
CA THR A 168 13.86 -14.91 -4.72
C THR A 168 14.00 -13.47 -5.26
N SER A 169 13.12 -12.56 -4.83
CA SER A 169 13.30 -11.13 -5.08
C SER A 169 14.45 -10.66 -4.20
N THR A 170 15.66 -10.80 -4.72
CA THR A 170 16.89 -10.29 -4.10
C THR A 170 16.84 -8.77 -4.12
N ILE A 171 16.61 -8.15 -2.95
CA ILE A 171 17.12 -6.80 -2.70
C ILE A 171 18.65 -6.96 -2.73
N PRO A 172 19.38 -6.26 -3.59
CA PRO A 172 20.83 -6.32 -3.54
C PRO A 172 21.29 -5.72 -2.21
N THR A 173 21.82 -6.58 -1.33
CA THR A 173 22.63 -6.19 -0.18
C THR A 173 23.85 -5.44 -0.72
N PRO A 174 24.25 -4.30 -0.18
CA PRO A 174 25.49 -3.65 -0.61
C PRO A 174 26.67 -4.57 -0.24
N SER A 175 27.28 -5.16 -1.26
CA SER A 175 28.57 -5.87 -1.15
C SER A 175 29.69 -4.85 -1.00
N PRO A 176 30.73 -5.12 -0.19
CA PRO A 176 31.88 -4.21 -0.09
C PRO A 176 32.58 -4.08 -1.44
N ALA A 177 32.91 -2.85 -1.80
CA ALA A 177 33.44 -2.47 -3.08
C ALA A 177 34.76 -3.17 -3.46
N PRO A 178 34.89 -3.73 -4.67
CA PRO A 178 36.21 -3.96 -5.29
C PRO A 178 36.68 -2.71 -6.02
N THR A 179 37.96 -2.46 -5.96
CA THR A 179 38.73 -1.39 -6.58
C THR A 179 38.51 -1.30 -8.10
N PRO A 180 38.42 -0.09 -8.69
CA PRO A 180 37.88 0.10 -10.03
C PRO A 180 38.86 -0.24 -11.17
N THR A 181 38.37 -1.06 -12.10
CA THR A 181 38.88 -1.14 -13.48
C THR A 181 37.85 -0.45 -14.39
N PRO A 182 38.20 0.42 -15.33
CA PRO A 182 37.23 1.19 -16.11
C PRO A 182 36.54 0.33 -17.17
N THR A 183 35.25 0.05 -16.96
CA THR A 183 34.34 -0.53 -17.95
C THR A 183 33.27 0.50 -18.31
N PRO A 184 32.75 0.57 -19.55
CA PRO A 184 31.81 1.61 -19.96
C PRO A 184 30.58 1.63 -19.07
N ALA A 185 30.15 2.82 -18.67
CA ALA A 185 29.03 3.05 -17.74
C ALA A 185 27.73 2.39 -18.23
N PRO A 186 27.01 1.65 -17.35
CA PRO A 186 25.66 1.18 -17.68
C PRO A 186 24.76 2.39 -17.85
N VAL A 187 24.03 2.45 -18.96
CA VAL A 187 23.00 3.46 -19.25
C VAL A 187 21.94 3.37 -18.16
N LYS A 188 21.98 4.31 -17.23
CA LYS A 188 20.96 4.49 -16.21
C LYS A 188 19.62 4.69 -16.92
N PRO A 189 18.53 3.95 -16.57
CA PRO A 189 17.23 4.22 -17.17
C PRO A 189 16.91 5.70 -17.00
N SER A 190 16.71 6.40 -18.11
CA SER A 190 16.32 7.81 -18.08
C SER A 190 14.93 7.87 -17.43
N GLY A 191 14.89 8.27 -16.16
CA GLY A 191 13.64 8.41 -15.42
C GLY A 191 12.73 9.45 -16.08
N ASN A 192 11.42 9.32 -15.89
CA ASN A 192 10.41 10.21 -16.44
C ASN A 192 10.60 11.65 -15.91
N ASP A 193 10.76 12.62 -16.81
CA ASP A 193 11.02 14.03 -16.44
C ASP A 193 9.89 14.65 -15.60
N TRP A 194 8.64 14.34 -15.90
CA TRP A 194 7.52 14.81 -15.11
C TRP A 194 7.57 14.27 -13.66
N ILE A 195 7.97 13.01 -13.48
CA ILE A 195 8.13 12.41 -12.15
C ILE A 195 9.31 13.04 -11.41
N LYS A 196 10.44 13.32 -12.08
CA LYS A 196 11.56 14.06 -11.45
C LYS A 196 11.13 15.43 -10.95
N ARG A 197 10.38 16.16 -11.76
CA ARG A 197 9.85 17.48 -11.39
C ARG A 197 8.88 17.38 -10.22
N LEU A 198 8.03 16.36 -10.19
CA LEU A 198 7.12 16.10 -9.07
C LEU A 198 7.89 15.76 -7.78
N GLN A 199 8.85 14.84 -7.84
CA GLN A 199 9.68 14.47 -6.68
C GLN A 199 10.45 15.68 -6.13
N ALA A 200 11.04 16.50 -7.00
CA ALA A 200 11.75 17.72 -6.61
C ALA A 200 10.81 18.73 -5.94
N GLU A 201 9.60 18.93 -6.49
CA GLU A 201 8.64 19.89 -5.95
C GLU A 201 8.03 19.40 -4.62
N LEU A 202 7.77 18.10 -4.49
CA LEU A 202 7.35 17.49 -3.23
C LEU A 202 8.39 17.74 -2.13
N ASN A 203 9.66 17.46 -2.41
CA ASN A 203 10.77 17.74 -1.47
C ASN A 203 10.86 19.21 -1.09
N LYS A 204 10.76 20.12 -2.08
CA LYS A 204 10.83 21.57 -1.90
C LYS A 204 9.72 22.08 -1.00
N GLN A 205 8.51 21.53 -1.12
CA GLN A 205 7.36 21.90 -0.28
C GLN A 205 7.32 21.17 1.06
N GLY A 206 8.35 20.38 1.39
CA GLY A 206 8.47 19.71 2.69
C GLY A 206 7.71 18.39 2.79
N PHE A 207 7.11 17.90 1.70
CA PHE A 207 6.51 16.58 1.67
C PHE A 207 7.59 15.50 1.80
N ARG A 208 7.24 14.42 2.49
CA ARG A 208 8.15 13.31 2.79
C ARG A 208 7.49 12.00 2.42
N ASP A 209 8.31 10.96 2.20
CA ASP A 209 7.79 9.60 2.06
C ASP A 209 7.18 9.11 3.39
N SER A 210 6.56 7.95 3.37
CA SER A 210 5.95 7.32 4.56
C SER A 210 6.93 7.09 5.73
N ASN A 211 8.23 7.17 5.45
CA ASN A 211 9.30 7.03 6.45
C ASN A 211 9.86 8.38 6.93
N GLY A 212 9.26 9.49 6.52
CA GLY A 212 9.72 10.84 6.85
C GLY A 212 10.96 11.30 6.08
N ASN A 213 11.41 10.56 5.06
CA ASN A 213 12.58 10.89 4.27
C ASN A 213 12.23 11.77 3.06
N THR A 214 13.23 12.53 2.59
CA THR A 214 13.16 13.19 1.29
C THR A 214 13.16 12.15 0.16
N LEU A 215 12.44 12.46 -0.91
CA LEU A 215 12.42 11.59 -2.10
C LEU A 215 13.74 11.68 -2.86
N VAL A 216 14.18 10.56 -3.42
CA VAL A 216 15.21 10.54 -4.46
C VAL A 216 14.60 11.11 -5.75
N VAL A 217 15.24 12.11 -6.35
CA VAL A 217 14.78 12.74 -7.60
C VAL A 217 15.34 11.95 -8.79
N ASP A 218 14.84 10.75 -9.00
CA ASP A 218 15.33 9.82 -10.04
C ASP A 218 14.39 9.68 -11.25
N GLY A 219 13.14 10.18 -11.12
CA GLY A 219 12.11 10.07 -12.14
C GLY A 219 11.46 8.68 -12.19
N ILE A 220 11.64 7.88 -11.15
CA ILE A 220 11.01 6.57 -11.00
C ILE A 220 9.90 6.69 -9.95
N ALA A 221 8.64 6.50 -10.38
CA ALA A 221 7.53 6.46 -9.45
C ALA A 221 7.53 5.13 -8.69
N GLY A 222 7.27 5.21 -7.39
CA GLY A 222 7.14 4.07 -6.50
C GLY A 222 6.31 4.43 -5.28
N SER A 223 6.22 3.51 -4.33
CA SER A 223 5.46 3.70 -3.08
C SER A 223 5.92 4.95 -2.32
N LYS A 224 7.22 5.25 -2.30
CA LYS A 224 7.77 6.45 -1.66
C LYS A 224 7.27 7.75 -2.31
N THR A 225 7.31 7.82 -3.65
CA THR A 225 6.78 8.99 -4.38
C THR A 225 5.29 9.13 -4.15
N LEU A 226 4.55 8.02 -4.21
CA LEU A 226 3.11 8.01 -4.00
C LEU A 226 2.74 8.47 -2.59
N SER A 227 3.42 7.97 -1.56
CA SER A 227 3.13 8.33 -0.16
C SER A 227 3.42 9.80 0.16
N ALA A 228 4.33 10.43 -0.56
CA ALA A 228 4.64 11.85 -0.42
C ALA A 228 3.64 12.77 -1.15
N CYS A 229 2.80 12.24 -2.04
CA CYS A 229 1.86 13.04 -2.81
C CYS A 229 0.70 13.56 -1.93
N PRO A 230 0.45 14.89 -1.92
CA PRO A 230 -0.63 15.47 -1.12
C PRO A 230 -2.00 15.22 -1.76
N LEU A 231 -3.04 15.32 -0.95
CA LEU A 231 -4.40 15.43 -1.44
C LEU A 231 -4.61 16.80 -2.09
N LEU A 232 -5.06 16.82 -3.36
CA LEU A 232 -5.42 18.06 -4.06
C LEU A 232 -6.91 18.07 -4.41
N ARG A 233 -7.53 19.21 -4.18
CA ARG A 233 -8.95 19.44 -4.47
C ARG A 233 -9.17 20.90 -4.90
N GLU A 234 -10.36 21.22 -5.32
CA GLU A 234 -10.74 22.58 -5.66
C GLU A 234 -10.32 23.57 -4.56
N GLY A 235 -9.65 24.63 -4.96
CA GLY A 235 -9.01 25.63 -4.10
C GLY A 235 -7.51 25.41 -3.86
N ALA A 236 -6.96 24.21 -4.14
CA ALA A 236 -5.51 23.97 -4.03
C ALA A 236 -4.74 24.85 -5.03
N ARG A 237 -3.54 25.29 -4.64
CA ARG A 237 -2.69 26.17 -5.45
C ARG A 237 -1.22 25.75 -5.38
N GLY A 238 -0.46 26.12 -6.41
CA GLY A 238 1.00 25.95 -6.45
C GLY A 238 1.48 24.95 -7.50
N ASN A 239 2.79 24.68 -7.47
CA ASN A 239 3.47 23.93 -8.52
C ASN A 239 3.03 22.46 -8.59
N ILE A 240 2.65 21.83 -7.48
CA ILE A 240 2.15 20.44 -7.52
C ILE A 240 0.81 20.41 -8.29
N THR A 241 -0.08 21.37 -8.04
CA THR A 241 -1.32 21.54 -8.82
C THR A 241 -1.03 21.75 -10.30
N LYS A 242 -0.04 22.61 -10.61
CA LYS A 242 0.40 22.84 -11.99
C LYS A 242 0.89 21.58 -12.68
N LEU A 243 1.68 20.77 -11.99
CA LEU A 243 2.15 19.46 -12.50
C LEU A 243 1.00 18.49 -12.77
N VAL A 244 -0.03 18.47 -11.92
CA VAL A 244 -1.24 17.69 -12.16
C VAL A 244 -2.00 18.18 -13.39
N GLN A 245 -2.16 19.50 -13.54
CA GLN A 245 -2.78 20.09 -14.73
C GLN A 245 -2.02 19.75 -16.01
N GLU A 246 -0.68 19.86 -16.01
CA GLU A 246 0.18 19.44 -17.13
C GLU A 246 -0.05 17.97 -17.48
N LYS A 247 -0.06 17.09 -16.48
CA LYS A 247 -0.24 15.65 -16.69
C LYS A 247 -1.60 15.34 -17.29
N LEU A 248 -2.66 15.93 -16.74
CA LEU A 248 -4.04 15.74 -17.24
C LEU A 248 -4.19 16.25 -18.66
N THR A 249 -3.67 17.44 -18.96
CA THR A 249 -3.71 18.03 -20.30
C THR A 249 -2.97 17.15 -21.31
N ASN A 250 -1.78 16.64 -20.97
CA ASN A 250 -1.01 15.73 -21.82
C ASN A 250 -1.72 14.38 -22.03
N LEU A 251 -2.60 13.98 -21.11
CA LEU A 251 -3.44 12.80 -21.23
C LEU A 251 -4.78 13.08 -21.96
N GLY A 252 -4.98 14.29 -22.49
CA GLY A 252 -6.17 14.69 -23.24
C GLY A 252 -7.33 15.22 -22.39
N TYR A 253 -7.12 15.49 -21.10
CA TYR A 253 -8.13 16.04 -20.19
C TYR A 253 -7.87 17.53 -19.96
N SER A 254 -8.57 18.40 -20.70
CA SER A 254 -8.43 19.86 -20.57
C SER A 254 -8.77 20.35 -19.16
N THR A 255 -7.83 21.11 -18.58
CA THR A 255 -7.97 21.74 -17.25
C THR A 255 -8.36 23.22 -17.33
N ASN A 256 -8.62 23.73 -18.54
CA ASN A 256 -8.84 25.15 -18.85
C ASN A 256 -7.64 26.05 -18.50
N GLY A 257 -6.45 25.50 -18.56
CA GLY A 257 -5.20 26.21 -18.29
C GLY A 257 -4.29 25.39 -17.36
N VAL A 258 -3.00 25.72 -17.41
CA VAL A 258 -1.95 25.13 -16.55
C VAL A 258 -1.35 26.26 -15.70
N ASP A 259 -2.18 26.79 -14.81
CA ASP A 259 -1.90 27.99 -14.03
C ASP A 259 -1.50 27.70 -12.56
N GLY A 260 -1.62 26.43 -12.15
CA GLY A 260 -1.37 26.03 -10.76
C GLY A 260 -2.52 26.34 -9.81
N ILE A 261 -3.72 26.65 -10.33
CA ILE A 261 -4.92 26.89 -9.53
C ILE A 261 -5.92 25.75 -9.79
N PHE A 262 -6.22 24.97 -8.78
CA PHE A 262 -7.21 23.89 -8.88
C PHE A 262 -8.62 24.50 -8.86
N GLY A 263 -9.06 25.00 -9.99
CA GLY A 263 -10.41 25.54 -10.17
C GLY A 263 -11.38 24.48 -10.71
N SER A 264 -12.59 24.92 -11.10
CA SER A 264 -13.65 24.05 -11.64
C SER A 264 -13.25 23.33 -12.92
N GLY A 265 -12.41 23.92 -13.78
CA GLY A 265 -11.83 23.29 -14.97
C GLY A 265 -10.95 22.10 -14.62
N THR A 266 -10.04 22.28 -13.68
CA THR A 266 -9.18 21.21 -13.17
C THR A 266 -10.00 20.10 -12.51
N LYS A 267 -10.98 20.45 -11.68
CA LYS A 267 -11.90 19.48 -11.07
C LYS A 267 -12.65 18.65 -12.13
N SER A 268 -13.17 19.31 -13.14
CA SER A 268 -13.85 18.62 -14.25
C SER A 268 -12.93 17.66 -15.01
N ALA A 269 -11.68 18.06 -15.24
CA ALA A 269 -10.66 17.21 -15.86
C ALA A 269 -10.35 15.98 -15.00
N VAL A 270 -10.18 16.17 -13.67
CA VAL A 270 -9.95 15.07 -12.72
C VAL A 270 -11.13 14.10 -12.74
N ILE A 271 -12.38 14.57 -12.68
CA ILE A 271 -13.58 13.73 -12.75
C ILE A 271 -13.61 12.89 -14.04
N LYS A 272 -13.32 13.51 -15.21
CA LYS A 272 -13.27 12.80 -16.49
C LYS A 272 -12.17 11.74 -16.49
N TYR A 273 -10.98 12.07 -15.98
CA TYR A 273 -9.86 11.15 -15.85
C TYR A 273 -10.19 9.98 -14.93
N GLN A 274 -10.76 10.25 -13.76
CA GLN A 274 -11.17 9.23 -12.80
C GLN A 274 -12.18 8.25 -13.42
N LYS A 275 -13.23 8.76 -14.10
CA LYS A 275 -14.20 7.92 -14.84
C LYS A 275 -13.50 7.03 -15.86
N ALA A 276 -12.61 7.58 -16.67
CA ALA A 276 -11.87 6.83 -17.69
C ALA A 276 -10.92 5.79 -17.12
N LYS A 277 -10.48 5.95 -15.85
CA LYS A 277 -9.62 5.00 -15.14
C LYS A 277 -10.36 4.07 -14.18
N GLY A 278 -11.70 4.08 -14.19
CA GLY A 278 -12.53 3.25 -13.32
C GLY A 278 -12.42 3.61 -11.83
N LEU A 279 -12.12 4.88 -11.53
CA LEU A 279 -12.04 5.40 -10.17
C LEU A 279 -13.35 6.09 -9.76
N SER A 280 -13.55 6.27 -8.46
CA SER A 280 -14.58 7.16 -7.93
C SER A 280 -14.35 8.58 -8.47
N ALA A 281 -15.35 9.15 -9.13
CA ALA A 281 -15.26 10.42 -9.84
C ALA A 281 -15.63 11.60 -8.94
N ASP A 282 -14.87 11.80 -7.86
CA ASP A 282 -15.09 12.82 -6.83
C ASP A 282 -14.42 14.17 -7.14
N GLY A 283 -13.55 14.20 -8.14
CA GLY A 283 -12.80 15.39 -8.53
C GLY A 283 -11.66 15.74 -7.57
N ILE A 284 -11.23 14.79 -6.75
CA ILE A 284 -10.14 14.94 -5.79
C ILE A 284 -8.94 14.10 -6.26
N VAL A 285 -7.75 14.68 -6.29
CA VAL A 285 -6.52 13.93 -6.56
C VAL A 285 -5.99 13.38 -5.24
N GLY A 286 -6.62 12.27 -4.81
CA GLY A 286 -6.18 11.45 -3.68
C GLY A 286 -5.23 10.33 -4.13
N GLN A 287 -4.88 9.42 -3.23
CA GLN A 287 -3.89 8.36 -3.46
C GLN A 287 -4.19 7.50 -4.70
N ASN A 288 -5.45 7.12 -4.94
CA ASN A 288 -5.83 6.33 -6.11
C ASN A 288 -5.67 7.10 -7.43
N THR A 289 -6.03 8.37 -7.42
CA THR A 289 -5.83 9.25 -8.58
C THR A 289 -4.33 9.44 -8.85
N TRP A 290 -3.54 9.70 -7.79
CA TRP A 290 -2.10 9.80 -7.88
C TRP A 290 -1.47 8.51 -8.40
N ARG A 291 -1.88 7.34 -7.91
CA ARG A 291 -1.42 6.04 -8.39
C ARG A 291 -1.58 5.91 -9.91
N LYS A 292 -2.74 6.27 -10.45
CA LYS A 292 -3.00 6.24 -11.89
C LYS A 292 -2.21 7.30 -12.67
N LEU A 293 -2.00 8.50 -12.11
CA LEU A 293 -1.17 9.53 -12.73
C LEU A 293 0.31 9.13 -12.77
N LEU A 294 0.77 8.38 -11.76
CA LEU A 294 2.13 7.85 -11.64
C LEU A 294 2.36 6.54 -12.43
N ASN A 295 1.31 5.92 -12.98
CA ASN A 295 1.32 4.61 -13.65
C ASN A 295 1.76 3.46 -12.71
N LEU A 296 1.24 3.46 -11.48
CA LEU A 296 1.46 2.44 -10.44
C LEU A 296 0.25 1.51 -10.31
#